data_4f19013d3d0c49d0159f4e9ae47b2def
#
_entry.id   4f19013d3d0c49d0159f4e9ae47b2def
#
_cell.length_a   1.000
_cell.length_b   1.000
_cell.length_c   1.000
_cell.angle_alpha   90.00
_cell.angle_beta   90.00
_cell.angle_gamma   90.00
#
_symmetry.space_group_name_H-M   'P 1'
#
loop_
_entity.id
_entity.type
_entity.pdbx_description
1 polymer ?
#
loop_
_entity_poly.entity_id
_entity_poly.type
_entity_poly.pdbx_seq_one_letter_code
_entity_poly.pdbx_strand_id
1 'polypeptide(L)'
;MKRSSDHILTSHVGRLPSPKHLEELLALGEPARAEYFAALPEAVREIVGRQREIGLDVINDGEFGKVGGFSNYVRTRLSGYEQRPQQTLIGREQRDFPEYSIGRVGGIRPAGSAPSSGMICTGPIEYIGQAELDRDIANLKAAVASQPVADVFMAAVSPDNVNYQPGANQYYKTEEEYIQANAAALSHEYRAITDAGFVLQIDMPVMKYNALSLSLEEFRGRFARLIEVLNEALTGIPADQVRAHVCYGGMKIAHTGDLMLGQYIDLLLKLNANGISYDQNVRHDHEWTLFRDVKLPDGKVLMPGVLAHTTDVVEHPELIAERLVRLAKLVGRENVIAGTDCGLGGRLHPEIAWAKFQSMAQGAALATRTLWNA
;
A
#
# COMPACT_ATOMS: atom_id res chain seq x y z
N MET A 1 14.04 -0.13 -9.95
CA MET A 1 13.08 -1.25 -9.83
C MET A 1 13.34 -2.25 -10.96
N LYS A 2 13.42 -3.54 -10.63
CA LYS A 2 13.59 -4.62 -11.62
C LYS A 2 12.31 -4.80 -12.45
N ARG A 3 12.47 -5.33 -13.66
CA ARG A 3 11.39 -5.64 -14.61
C ARG A 3 11.40 -7.13 -14.92
N SER A 4 10.28 -7.65 -15.37
CA SER A 4 10.10 -9.05 -15.76
C SER A 4 10.85 -9.36 -17.08
N SER A 5 12.16 -9.47 -17.03
CA SER A 5 13.01 -9.62 -18.23
C SER A 5 13.04 -11.04 -18.79
N ASP A 6 13.03 -12.04 -17.93
CA ASP A 6 13.16 -13.47 -18.24
C ASP A 6 12.03 -14.34 -17.65
N HIS A 7 11.31 -13.80 -16.68
CA HIS A 7 10.11 -14.40 -16.10
C HIS A 7 9.21 -13.30 -15.53
N ILE A 8 7.93 -13.62 -15.26
CA ILE A 8 7.03 -12.73 -14.52
C ILE A 8 7.49 -12.68 -13.08
N LEU A 9 7.99 -11.51 -12.66
CA LEU A 9 8.34 -11.26 -11.26
C LEU A 9 7.10 -11.28 -10.37
N THR A 10 7.30 -11.64 -9.11
CA THR A 10 6.28 -11.65 -8.06
C THR A 10 6.61 -10.64 -6.98
N SER A 11 5.60 -9.94 -6.49
CA SER A 11 5.70 -8.96 -5.42
C SER A 11 4.41 -8.93 -4.59
N HIS A 12 4.36 -8.04 -3.63
CA HIS A 12 3.16 -7.77 -2.84
C HIS A 12 3.11 -6.30 -2.42
N VAL A 13 2.02 -5.88 -1.75
CA VAL A 13 1.82 -4.46 -1.43
C VAL A 13 2.46 -4.04 -0.11
N GLY A 14 2.64 -4.94 0.84
CA GLY A 14 3.24 -4.49 2.09
C GLY A 14 3.02 -5.47 3.24
N ARG A 15 2.08 -5.16 4.15
CA ARG A 15 1.97 -5.88 5.41
C ARG A 15 1.76 -7.38 5.22
N LEU A 16 2.67 -8.15 5.84
CA LEU A 16 2.66 -9.61 5.85
C LEU A 16 2.13 -10.15 7.20
N PRO A 17 1.70 -11.43 7.26
CA PRO A 17 1.39 -12.05 8.54
C PRO A 17 2.57 -11.99 9.50
N SER A 18 2.36 -11.43 10.67
CA SER A 18 3.40 -11.30 11.69
C SER A 18 3.74 -12.66 12.30
N PRO A 19 5.00 -12.90 12.69
CA PRO A 19 5.33 -14.03 13.57
C PRO A 19 4.52 -13.97 14.88
N LYS A 20 4.10 -15.14 15.37
CA LYS A 20 3.21 -15.23 16.54
C LYS A 20 3.75 -14.50 17.77
N HIS A 21 5.06 -14.60 18.03
CA HIS A 21 5.68 -13.92 19.17
C HIS A 21 5.59 -12.38 19.07
N LEU A 22 5.64 -11.80 17.87
CA LEU A 22 5.42 -10.36 17.68
C LEU A 22 3.96 -9.97 17.90
N GLU A 23 3.01 -10.81 17.48
CA GLU A 23 1.58 -10.56 17.74
C GLU A 23 1.27 -10.61 19.24
N GLU A 24 1.86 -11.55 19.97
CA GLU A 24 1.74 -11.65 21.43
C GLU A 24 2.29 -10.41 22.13
N LEU A 25 3.49 -9.94 21.75
CA LEU A 25 4.07 -8.70 22.30
C LEU A 25 3.24 -7.46 21.95
N LEU A 26 2.73 -7.38 20.73
CA LEU A 26 1.87 -6.26 20.30
C LEU A 26 0.56 -6.22 21.10
N ALA A 27 -0.01 -7.38 21.42
CA ALA A 27 -1.23 -7.50 22.22
C ALA A 27 -1.07 -7.03 23.66
N LEU A 28 0.15 -7.09 24.23
CA LEU A 28 0.47 -6.57 25.56
C LEU A 28 0.54 -5.03 25.59
N GLY A 29 0.63 -4.38 24.44
CA GLY A 29 0.62 -2.93 24.31
C GLY A 29 1.89 -2.24 24.84
N GLU A 30 1.73 -1.05 25.40
CA GLU A 30 2.84 -0.18 25.82
C GLU A 30 3.85 -0.86 26.77
N PRO A 31 3.44 -1.68 27.76
CA PRO A 31 4.40 -2.38 28.64
C PRO A 31 5.41 -3.26 27.91
N ALA A 32 5.05 -3.86 26.78
CA ALA A 32 5.93 -4.73 25.99
C ALA A 32 6.57 -4.04 24.78
N ARG A 33 6.40 -2.73 24.61
CA ARG A 33 6.87 -1.99 23.43
C ARG A 33 8.38 -2.12 23.21
N ALA A 34 9.17 -2.04 24.28
CA ALA A 34 10.63 -2.20 24.18
C ALA A 34 11.02 -3.61 23.72
N GLU A 35 10.35 -4.64 24.24
CA GLU A 35 10.58 -6.03 23.86
C GLU A 35 10.15 -6.29 22.41
N TYR A 36 9.03 -5.69 21.98
CA TYR A 36 8.57 -5.74 20.59
C TYR A 36 9.64 -5.21 19.64
N PHE A 37 10.18 -4.03 19.89
CA PHE A 37 11.22 -3.45 19.04
C PHE A 37 12.55 -4.21 19.10
N ALA A 38 12.89 -4.82 20.23
CA ALA A 38 14.05 -5.68 20.36
C ALA A 38 13.92 -6.99 19.55
N ALA A 39 12.69 -7.48 19.32
CA ALA A 39 12.42 -8.68 18.55
C ALA A 39 12.36 -8.44 17.02
N LEU A 40 12.27 -7.19 16.56
CA LEU A 40 12.12 -6.87 15.13
C LEU A 40 13.24 -7.41 14.23
N PRO A 41 14.54 -7.33 14.59
CA PRO A 41 15.60 -7.81 13.72
C PRO A 41 15.45 -9.28 13.33
N GLU A 42 15.08 -10.12 14.32
CA GLU A 42 14.83 -11.55 14.10
C GLU A 42 13.58 -11.77 13.24
N ALA A 43 12.49 -11.09 13.56
CA ALA A 43 11.24 -11.20 12.83
C ALA A 43 11.37 -10.75 11.36
N VAL A 44 12.13 -9.68 11.10
CA VAL A 44 12.41 -9.21 9.74
C VAL A 44 13.28 -10.22 8.98
N ARG A 45 14.26 -10.84 9.63
CA ARG A 45 15.06 -11.90 9.01
C ARG A 45 14.21 -13.13 8.65
N GLU A 46 13.34 -13.56 9.57
CA GLU A 46 12.40 -14.67 9.35
C GLU A 46 11.47 -14.40 8.18
N ILE A 47 10.85 -13.21 8.12
CA ILE A 47 9.88 -12.89 7.07
C ILE A 47 10.54 -12.74 5.71
N VAL A 48 11.76 -12.19 5.63
CA VAL A 48 12.54 -12.12 4.39
C VAL A 48 12.88 -13.53 3.90
N GLY A 49 13.31 -14.43 4.79
CA GLY A 49 13.55 -15.83 4.46
C GLY A 49 12.31 -16.51 3.88
N ARG A 50 11.17 -16.36 4.55
CA ARG A 50 9.91 -16.97 4.14
C ARG A 50 9.40 -16.48 2.79
N GLN A 51 9.50 -15.17 2.50
CA GLN A 51 9.15 -14.61 1.20
C GLN A 51 9.97 -15.28 0.07
N ARG A 52 11.25 -15.48 0.29
CA ARG A 52 12.13 -16.17 -0.68
C ARG A 52 11.81 -17.64 -0.85
N GLU A 53 11.60 -18.37 0.25
CA GLU A 53 11.27 -19.79 0.22
C GLU A 53 10.04 -20.11 -0.62
N ILE A 54 9.04 -19.22 -0.62
CA ILE A 54 7.84 -19.38 -1.44
C ILE A 54 7.97 -18.81 -2.84
N GLY A 55 9.13 -18.23 -3.21
CA GLY A 55 9.41 -17.77 -4.56
C GLY A 55 8.92 -16.34 -4.85
N LEU A 56 8.90 -15.45 -3.85
CA LEU A 56 8.70 -14.02 -4.10
C LEU A 56 10.03 -13.36 -4.52
N ASP A 57 9.98 -12.57 -5.59
CA ASP A 57 11.14 -11.91 -6.21
C ASP A 57 11.42 -10.54 -5.61
N VAL A 58 10.37 -9.76 -5.36
CA VAL A 58 10.44 -8.38 -4.82
C VAL A 58 9.80 -8.36 -3.45
N ILE A 59 10.59 -8.16 -2.42
CA ILE A 59 10.27 -8.42 -1.02
C ILE A 59 10.38 -7.18 -0.13
N ASN A 60 9.85 -7.27 1.10
CA ASN A 60 9.98 -6.21 2.12
C ASN A 60 10.17 -6.78 3.54
N ASP A 61 10.18 -5.88 4.53
CA ASP A 61 10.30 -6.15 5.97
C ASP A 61 9.02 -6.64 6.67
N GLY A 62 7.95 -6.91 5.92
CA GLY A 62 6.62 -7.24 6.47
C GLY A 62 5.89 -6.08 7.13
N GLU A 63 6.48 -4.88 7.13
CA GLU A 63 5.98 -3.65 7.80
C GLU A 63 5.84 -3.81 9.33
N PHE A 64 6.66 -4.64 9.93
CA PHE A 64 6.56 -4.91 11.37
C PHE A 64 6.99 -3.70 12.21
N GLY A 65 7.92 -2.86 11.74
CA GLY A 65 8.30 -1.61 12.38
C GLY A 65 7.18 -0.55 12.42
N LYS A 66 6.17 -0.68 11.56
CA LYS A 66 5.04 0.27 11.43
C LYS A 66 3.89 -0.11 12.37
N VAL A 67 4.07 0.14 13.64
CA VAL A 67 3.03 -0.12 14.66
C VAL A 67 1.81 0.76 14.39
N GLY A 68 0.61 0.16 14.37
CA GLY A 68 -0.64 0.85 14.07
C GLY A 68 -1.09 0.80 12.60
N GLY A 69 -0.26 0.26 11.71
CA GLY A 69 -0.57 0.06 10.29
C GLY A 69 -0.08 1.17 9.37
N PHE A 70 -0.44 1.07 8.08
CA PHE A 70 0.16 1.83 6.97
C PHE A 70 0.14 3.37 7.10
N SER A 71 -0.83 3.95 7.81
CA SER A 71 -0.91 5.40 8.00
C SER A 71 -0.73 5.84 9.46
N ASN A 72 -1.01 4.95 10.42
CA ASN A 72 -0.94 5.33 11.83
C ASN A 72 0.50 5.39 12.39
N TYR A 73 1.44 4.72 11.75
CA TYR A 73 2.84 4.73 12.17
C TYR A 73 3.46 6.15 12.18
N VAL A 74 2.96 7.06 11.35
CA VAL A 74 3.44 8.44 11.30
C VAL A 74 3.11 9.25 12.56
N ARG A 75 2.25 8.74 13.44
CA ARG A 75 1.92 9.39 14.71
C ARG A 75 3.14 9.62 15.61
N THR A 76 4.15 8.78 15.49
CA THR A 76 5.40 8.91 16.23
C THR A 76 6.50 9.54 15.38
N ARG A 77 6.28 9.72 14.07
CA ARG A 77 7.27 10.24 13.12
C ARG A 77 7.05 11.67 12.68
N LEU A 78 5.87 12.24 12.95
CA LEU A 78 5.55 13.63 12.59
C LEU A 78 5.20 14.43 13.85
N SER A 79 5.75 15.64 13.96
CA SER A 79 5.33 16.64 14.94
C SER A 79 4.08 17.40 14.48
N GLY A 80 3.57 18.30 15.31
CA GLY A 80 2.46 19.18 14.96
C GLY A 80 1.08 18.53 15.04
N TYR A 81 0.99 17.29 15.53
CA TYR A 81 -0.27 16.56 15.66
C TYR A 81 -0.63 16.26 17.10
N GLU A 82 -1.91 16.37 17.41
CA GLU A 82 -2.51 15.93 18.66
C GLU A 82 -3.60 14.89 18.41
N GLN A 83 -3.68 13.91 19.29
CA GLN A 83 -4.75 12.93 19.23
C GLN A 83 -6.01 13.49 19.86
N ARG A 84 -7.05 13.71 19.08
CA ARG A 84 -8.33 14.26 19.51
C ARG A 84 -9.52 13.42 19.01
N PRO A 85 -10.67 13.46 19.71
CA PRO A 85 -11.90 12.89 19.19
C PRO A 85 -12.22 13.45 17.81
N GLN A 86 -12.59 12.56 16.89
CA GLN A 86 -12.93 12.92 15.51
C GLN A 86 -14.21 12.21 15.09
N GLN A 87 -15.04 12.90 14.32
CA GLN A 87 -16.26 12.30 13.77
C GLN A 87 -15.90 11.27 12.70
N THR A 88 -16.48 10.07 12.80
CA THR A 88 -16.33 9.05 11.76
C THR A 88 -17.16 9.46 10.54
N LEU A 89 -16.51 9.54 9.37
CA LEU A 89 -17.21 9.77 8.12
C LEU A 89 -18.02 8.51 7.75
N ILE A 90 -19.24 8.75 7.29
CA ILE A 90 -20.11 7.72 6.72
C ILE A 90 -19.99 7.83 5.21
N GLY A 91 -19.31 6.87 4.60
CA GLY A 91 -19.13 6.79 3.17
C GLY A 91 -20.41 6.38 2.44
N ARG A 92 -20.34 6.37 1.10
CA ARG A 92 -21.46 6.01 0.24
C ARG A 92 -22.01 4.64 0.56
N GLU A 93 -21.17 3.64 0.70
CA GLU A 93 -21.60 2.26 0.95
C GLU A 93 -22.30 2.07 2.29
N GLN A 94 -21.87 2.78 3.34
CA GLN A 94 -22.57 2.73 4.62
C GLN A 94 -23.97 3.34 4.53
N ARG A 95 -24.17 4.31 3.62
CA ARG A 95 -25.49 4.89 3.34
C ARG A 95 -26.35 3.99 2.48
N ASP A 96 -25.76 3.34 1.47
CA ASP A 96 -26.47 2.45 0.54
C ASP A 96 -26.83 1.10 1.21
N PHE A 97 -26.02 0.64 2.17
CA PHE A 97 -26.20 -0.62 2.90
C PHE A 97 -26.11 -0.43 4.43
N PRO A 98 -27.03 0.33 5.04
CA PRO A 98 -26.90 0.72 6.45
C PRO A 98 -26.95 -0.48 7.41
N GLU A 99 -27.86 -1.43 7.20
CA GLU A 99 -28.02 -2.61 8.06
C GLU A 99 -26.78 -3.52 7.99
N TYR A 100 -26.24 -3.71 6.80
CA TYR A 100 -25.00 -4.47 6.61
C TYR A 100 -23.81 -3.81 7.29
N SER A 101 -23.78 -2.50 7.33
CA SER A 101 -22.62 -1.72 7.80
C SER A 101 -22.57 -1.57 9.33
N ILE A 102 -23.66 -1.78 10.05
CA ILE A 102 -23.72 -1.62 11.52
C ILE A 102 -22.80 -2.66 12.19
N GLY A 103 -21.89 -2.16 13.06
CA GLY A 103 -21.00 -2.99 13.86
C GLY A 103 -19.85 -3.66 13.13
N ARG A 104 -19.69 -3.44 11.82
CA ARG A 104 -18.54 -3.96 11.04
C ARG A 104 -17.33 -3.04 11.13
N VAL A 105 -16.15 -3.59 10.93
CA VAL A 105 -14.90 -2.81 10.82
C VAL A 105 -15.03 -1.84 9.65
N GLY A 106 -14.84 -0.54 9.92
CA GLY A 106 -15.02 0.53 8.94
C GLY A 106 -16.48 0.87 8.61
N GLY A 107 -17.45 0.23 9.28
CA GLY A 107 -18.87 0.48 9.11
C GLY A 107 -19.44 1.53 10.07
N ILE A 108 -20.77 1.59 10.13
CA ILE A 108 -21.52 2.47 11.05
C ILE A 108 -21.29 1.98 12.49
N ARG A 109 -20.83 2.87 13.34
CA ARG A 109 -20.62 2.55 14.76
C ARG A 109 -21.97 2.40 15.46
N PRO A 110 -22.14 1.40 16.32
CA PRO A 110 -23.35 1.29 17.15
C PRO A 110 -23.57 2.56 17.99
N ALA A 111 -24.85 2.88 18.24
CA ALA A 111 -25.20 3.99 19.12
C ALA A 111 -24.52 3.83 20.49
N GLY A 112 -23.97 4.92 21.03
CA GLY A 112 -23.25 4.92 22.30
C GLY A 112 -21.77 4.49 22.22
N SER A 113 -21.24 4.16 21.02
CA SER A 113 -19.80 3.93 20.86
C SER A 113 -19.00 5.20 21.19
N ALA A 114 -17.82 5.04 21.80
CA ALA A 114 -16.91 6.16 22.01
C ALA A 114 -16.52 6.81 20.67
N PRO A 115 -16.29 8.13 20.60
CA PRO A 115 -15.83 8.80 19.38
C PRO A 115 -14.56 8.13 18.83
N SER A 116 -14.39 8.13 17.53
CA SER A 116 -13.11 7.77 16.92
C SER A 116 -12.06 8.80 17.32
N SER A 117 -10.81 8.41 17.34
CA SER A 117 -9.70 9.32 17.62
C SER A 117 -8.85 9.47 16.36
N GLY A 118 -8.56 10.71 15.99
CA GLY A 118 -7.73 11.06 14.85
C GLY A 118 -6.59 11.99 15.22
N MET A 119 -5.59 12.06 14.36
CA MET A 119 -4.49 13.00 14.47
C MET A 119 -4.95 14.36 13.90
N ILE A 120 -5.10 15.37 14.75
CA ILE A 120 -5.44 16.73 14.34
C ILE A 120 -4.17 17.56 14.30
N CYS A 121 -3.93 18.22 13.15
CA CYS A 121 -2.80 19.12 13.00
C CYS A 121 -3.08 20.43 13.75
N THR A 122 -2.31 20.71 14.79
CA THR A 122 -2.42 21.88 15.68
C THR A 122 -1.15 22.71 15.73
N GLY A 123 -0.12 22.31 15.02
CA GLY A 123 1.19 22.97 15.00
C GLY A 123 1.98 22.68 13.71
N PRO A 124 3.21 23.22 13.61
CA PRO A 124 4.06 22.98 12.45
C PRO A 124 4.44 21.49 12.33
N ILE A 125 4.34 20.97 11.10
CA ILE A 125 4.67 19.57 10.78
C ILE A 125 6.15 19.48 10.44
N GLU A 126 6.86 18.63 11.20
CA GLU A 126 8.26 18.29 10.98
C GLU A 126 8.44 16.77 11.09
N TYR A 127 9.42 16.21 10.38
CA TYR A 127 9.77 14.80 10.52
C TYR A 127 10.67 14.59 11.74
N ILE A 128 10.20 13.84 12.71
CA ILE A 128 10.88 13.55 13.97
C ILE A 128 11.22 12.06 14.16
N GLY A 129 10.84 11.22 13.21
CA GLY A 129 10.91 9.75 13.28
C GLY A 129 12.23 9.14 12.80
N GLN A 130 13.34 9.90 12.75
CA GLN A 130 14.59 9.43 12.15
C GLN A 130 15.13 8.14 12.80
N ALA A 131 15.11 8.03 14.13
CA ALA A 131 15.61 6.85 14.82
C ALA A 131 14.82 5.58 14.50
N GLU A 132 13.48 5.70 14.34
CA GLU A 132 12.62 4.58 13.96
C GLU A 132 12.87 4.18 12.51
N LEU A 133 13.02 5.14 11.63
CA LEU A 133 13.33 4.91 10.21
C LEU A 133 14.68 4.23 10.02
N ASP A 134 15.73 4.73 10.71
CA ASP A 134 17.08 4.15 10.66
C ASP A 134 17.08 2.70 11.15
N ARG A 135 16.35 2.41 12.23
CA ARG A 135 16.16 1.05 12.74
C ARG A 135 15.51 0.15 11.68
N ASP A 136 14.42 0.59 11.06
CA ASP A 136 13.66 -0.21 10.10
C ASP A 136 14.52 -0.48 8.84
N ILE A 137 15.23 0.52 8.35
CA ILE A 137 16.19 0.39 7.25
C ILE A 137 17.33 -0.57 7.61
N ALA A 138 17.92 -0.44 8.81
CA ALA A 138 19.00 -1.32 9.25
C ALA A 138 18.55 -2.78 9.36
N ASN A 139 17.37 -3.04 9.92
CA ASN A 139 16.82 -4.37 10.02
C ASN A 139 16.63 -5.04 8.66
N LEU A 140 16.06 -4.32 7.69
CA LEU A 140 15.84 -4.85 6.34
C LEU A 140 17.17 -5.06 5.61
N LYS A 141 18.13 -4.11 5.69
CA LYS A 141 19.48 -4.27 5.13
C LYS A 141 20.17 -5.53 5.67
N ALA A 142 20.13 -5.73 6.98
CA ALA A 142 20.75 -6.89 7.62
C ALA A 142 20.07 -8.20 7.17
N ALA A 143 18.75 -8.22 7.05
CA ALA A 143 17.99 -9.39 6.64
C ALA A 143 18.28 -9.81 5.19
N VAL A 144 18.48 -8.86 4.28
CA VAL A 144 18.72 -9.17 2.85
C VAL A 144 20.20 -9.35 2.49
N ALA A 145 21.14 -8.94 3.36
CA ALA A 145 22.58 -8.95 3.06
C ALA A 145 23.13 -10.34 2.63
N SER A 146 22.58 -11.42 3.15
CA SER A 146 22.97 -12.81 2.84
C SER A 146 22.01 -13.52 1.89
N GLN A 147 21.03 -12.79 1.34
CA GLN A 147 19.89 -13.40 0.65
C GLN A 147 19.69 -12.75 -0.73
N PRO A 148 20.03 -13.46 -1.84
CA PRO A 148 19.80 -12.93 -3.17
C PRO A 148 18.28 -12.81 -3.43
N VAL A 149 17.84 -11.61 -3.81
CA VAL A 149 16.47 -11.27 -4.23
C VAL A 149 16.56 -10.38 -5.46
N ALA A 150 15.48 -10.33 -6.25
CA ALA A 150 15.47 -9.48 -7.45
C ALA A 150 15.48 -8.01 -7.07
N ASP A 151 14.65 -7.63 -6.09
CA ASP A 151 14.55 -6.26 -5.58
C ASP A 151 13.97 -6.23 -4.16
N VAL A 152 14.13 -5.08 -3.48
CA VAL A 152 13.65 -4.86 -2.12
C VAL A 152 12.91 -3.54 -2.05
N PHE A 153 11.77 -3.48 -1.38
CA PHE A 153 11.02 -2.25 -1.22
C PHE A 153 10.67 -1.94 0.24
N MET A 154 10.47 -0.66 0.54
CA MET A 154 9.82 -0.19 1.75
C MET A 154 8.65 0.72 1.40
N ALA A 155 7.52 0.54 2.08
CA ALA A 155 6.36 1.38 1.89
C ALA A 155 6.42 2.64 2.76
N ALA A 156 5.85 3.74 2.29
CA ALA A 156 5.61 4.96 3.05
C ALA A 156 4.23 5.52 2.69
N VAL A 157 3.60 6.23 3.62
CA VAL A 157 2.28 6.81 3.41
C VAL A 157 2.35 8.03 2.48
N SER A 158 1.32 8.24 1.65
CA SER A 158 1.18 9.50 0.90
C SER A 158 0.77 10.68 1.81
N PRO A 159 1.12 11.93 1.46
CA PRO A 159 0.91 13.09 2.32
C PRO A 159 -0.55 13.33 2.71
N ASP A 160 -1.46 13.04 1.82
CA ASP A 160 -2.90 13.21 1.99
C ASP A 160 -3.57 12.08 2.78
N ASN A 161 -2.80 11.03 3.14
CA ASN A 161 -3.29 9.91 3.96
C ASN A 161 -2.84 9.97 5.43
N VAL A 162 -2.09 10.99 5.84
CA VAL A 162 -1.77 11.23 7.25
C VAL A 162 -3.05 11.45 8.06
N ASN A 163 -3.88 12.41 7.64
CA ASN A 163 -5.28 12.52 8.04
C ASN A 163 -6.06 13.32 6.99
N TYR A 164 -7.00 12.67 6.32
CA TYR A 164 -7.82 13.23 5.24
C TYR A 164 -9.20 13.73 5.69
N GLN A 165 -9.53 13.58 6.97
CA GLN A 165 -10.87 13.90 7.44
C GLN A 165 -11.09 15.42 7.55
N PRO A 166 -12.29 15.92 7.29
CA PRO A 166 -12.62 17.33 7.50
C PRO A 166 -12.30 17.78 8.93
N GLY A 167 -11.66 18.93 9.06
CA GLY A 167 -11.21 19.46 10.34
C GLY A 167 -9.93 18.84 10.91
N ALA A 168 -9.26 17.99 10.15
CA ALA A 168 -7.93 17.46 10.51
C ALA A 168 -6.85 18.55 10.53
N ASN A 169 -6.97 19.54 9.66
CA ASN A 169 -6.10 20.71 9.64
C ASN A 169 -6.72 21.84 10.47
N GLN A 170 -6.07 22.22 11.58
CA GLN A 170 -6.43 23.37 12.43
C GLN A 170 -5.29 24.39 12.55
N TYR A 171 -4.18 24.19 11.83
CA TYR A 171 -3.00 25.06 11.91
C TYR A 171 -2.72 25.81 10.61
N TYR A 172 -2.69 25.11 9.46
CA TYR A 172 -2.41 25.73 8.17
C TYR A 172 -3.65 26.42 7.62
N LYS A 173 -3.45 27.49 6.86
CA LYS A 173 -4.57 28.32 6.32
C LYS A 173 -5.42 27.57 5.30
N THR A 174 -4.80 26.67 4.53
CA THR A 174 -5.47 25.92 3.48
C THR A 174 -5.14 24.42 3.57
N GLU A 175 -5.99 23.58 3.01
CA GLU A 175 -5.71 22.14 2.85
C GLU A 175 -4.48 21.91 1.95
N GLU A 176 -4.22 22.79 1.01
CA GLU A 176 -3.04 22.69 0.17
C GLU A 176 -1.75 22.89 0.97
N GLU A 177 -1.67 23.97 1.77
CA GLU A 177 -0.53 24.20 2.67
C GLU A 177 -0.31 23.01 3.63
N TYR A 178 -1.40 22.42 4.13
CA TYR A 178 -1.36 21.25 5.00
C TYR A 178 -0.78 20.02 4.30
N ILE A 179 -1.25 19.71 3.07
CA ILE A 179 -0.74 18.57 2.29
C ILE A 179 0.73 18.81 1.89
N GLN A 180 1.10 20.03 1.52
CA GLN A 180 2.49 20.38 1.21
C GLN A 180 3.42 20.22 2.42
N ALA A 181 2.97 20.62 3.62
CA ALA A 181 3.75 20.47 4.85
C ALA A 181 3.97 18.96 5.18
N ASN A 182 2.93 18.13 5.02
CA ASN A 182 3.07 16.68 5.15
C ASN A 182 4.06 16.11 4.12
N ALA A 183 3.97 16.55 2.87
CA ALA A 183 4.86 16.11 1.80
C ALA A 183 6.32 16.49 2.06
N ALA A 184 6.55 17.71 2.51
CA ALA A 184 7.87 18.19 2.89
C ALA A 184 8.48 17.36 4.02
N ALA A 185 7.71 17.06 5.07
CA ALA A 185 8.15 16.22 6.17
C ALA A 185 8.41 14.77 5.71
N LEU A 186 7.48 14.14 5.00
CA LEU A 186 7.61 12.77 4.52
C LEU A 186 8.71 12.59 3.47
N SER A 187 9.12 13.64 2.76
CA SER A 187 10.24 13.58 1.81
C SER A 187 11.55 13.11 2.46
N HIS A 188 11.73 13.30 3.77
CA HIS A 188 12.85 12.77 4.54
C HIS A 188 12.82 11.23 4.56
N GLU A 189 11.65 10.64 4.83
CA GLU A 189 11.46 9.19 4.81
C GLU A 189 11.65 8.63 3.40
N TYR A 190 11.09 9.29 2.38
CA TYR A 190 11.20 8.87 0.98
C TYR A 190 12.66 8.81 0.52
N ARG A 191 13.46 9.84 0.81
CA ARG A 191 14.88 9.87 0.47
C ARG A 191 15.68 8.84 1.25
N ALA A 192 15.47 8.73 2.55
CA ALA A 192 16.20 7.75 3.36
C ALA A 192 15.99 6.32 2.87
N ILE A 193 14.77 5.97 2.43
CA ILE A 193 14.47 4.66 1.85
C ILE A 193 15.24 4.46 0.54
N THR A 194 15.23 5.44 -0.37
CA THR A 194 15.90 5.32 -1.67
C THR A 194 17.42 5.41 -1.55
N ASP A 195 17.96 6.25 -0.67
CA ASP A 195 19.39 6.33 -0.35
C ASP A 195 19.90 5.04 0.29
N ALA A 196 19.04 4.30 0.96
CA ALA A 196 19.32 2.97 1.46
C ALA A 196 19.48 1.91 0.36
N GLY A 197 19.12 2.24 -0.88
CA GLY A 197 19.11 1.35 -2.05
C GLY A 197 17.83 0.55 -2.23
N PHE A 198 16.76 0.90 -1.51
CA PHE A 198 15.46 0.25 -1.62
C PHE A 198 14.54 0.98 -2.60
N VAL A 199 13.58 0.25 -3.18
CA VAL A 199 12.48 0.86 -3.89
C VAL A 199 11.51 1.46 -2.89
N LEU A 200 11.20 2.73 -3.03
CA LEU A 200 10.14 3.40 -2.27
C LEU A 200 8.78 3.00 -2.82
N GLN A 201 7.89 2.47 -1.98
CA GLN A 201 6.47 2.38 -2.30
C GLN A 201 5.69 3.50 -1.61
N ILE A 202 4.92 4.28 -2.37
CA ILE A 202 4.00 5.28 -1.81
C ILE A 202 2.60 4.69 -1.78
N ASP A 203 2.04 4.55 -0.58
CA ASP A 203 0.67 4.05 -0.38
C ASP A 203 -0.34 5.19 -0.50
N MET A 204 -1.17 5.13 -1.55
CA MET A 204 -2.12 6.15 -1.97
C MET A 204 -3.55 5.60 -2.06
N PRO A 205 -4.17 5.10 -0.97
CA PRO A 205 -5.51 4.55 -1.05
C PRO A 205 -6.53 5.59 -1.49
N VAL A 206 -7.32 5.28 -2.51
CA VAL A 206 -8.34 6.19 -3.08
C VAL A 206 -9.71 6.06 -2.39
N MET A 207 -9.91 5.05 -1.55
CA MET A 207 -11.18 4.82 -0.83
C MET A 207 -11.65 6.02 0.00
N LYS A 208 -10.73 6.84 0.51
CA LYS A 208 -11.06 8.04 1.29
C LYS A 208 -11.93 9.05 0.54
N TYR A 209 -11.77 9.12 -0.77
CA TYR A 209 -12.55 10.03 -1.60
C TYR A 209 -14.02 9.61 -1.68
N ASN A 210 -14.32 8.31 -1.60
CA ASN A 210 -15.69 7.81 -1.42
C ASN A 210 -16.28 8.24 -0.08
N ALA A 211 -15.49 8.17 0.99
CA ALA A 211 -15.91 8.62 2.32
C ALA A 211 -16.21 10.12 2.34
N LEU A 212 -15.46 10.93 1.59
CA LEU A 212 -15.69 12.37 1.44
C LEU A 212 -16.86 12.70 0.51
N SER A 213 -17.43 11.73 -0.20
CA SER A 213 -18.58 11.92 -1.12
C SER A 213 -18.35 12.97 -2.21
N LEU A 214 -17.13 13.02 -2.73
CA LEU A 214 -16.77 13.96 -3.79
C LEU A 214 -17.42 13.57 -5.12
N SER A 215 -17.73 14.57 -5.95
CA SER A 215 -17.99 14.35 -7.37
C SER A 215 -16.72 13.87 -8.07
N LEU A 216 -16.86 13.26 -9.25
CA LEU A 216 -15.70 12.82 -10.03
C LEU A 216 -14.76 13.99 -10.38
N GLU A 217 -15.32 15.15 -10.69
CA GLU A 217 -14.54 16.36 -11.01
C GLU A 217 -13.72 16.83 -9.80
N GLU A 218 -14.35 16.95 -8.62
CA GLU A 218 -13.67 17.31 -7.37
C GLU A 218 -12.59 16.29 -6.99
N PHE A 219 -12.88 15.00 -7.13
CA PHE A 219 -11.89 13.96 -6.92
C PHE A 219 -10.69 14.12 -7.86
N ARG A 220 -10.93 14.25 -9.17
CA ARG A 220 -9.86 14.39 -10.17
C ARG A 220 -9.02 15.65 -9.91
N GLY A 221 -9.64 16.77 -9.53
CA GLY A 221 -8.94 18.00 -9.16
C GLY A 221 -8.00 17.79 -7.96
N ARG A 222 -8.49 17.17 -6.89
CA ARG A 222 -7.68 16.87 -5.69
C ARG A 222 -6.58 15.85 -5.99
N PHE A 223 -6.89 14.82 -6.77
CA PHE A 223 -5.91 13.79 -7.11
C PHE A 223 -4.80 14.35 -8.04
N ALA A 224 -5.14 15.20 -9.01
CA ALA A 224 -4.15 15.89 -9.83
C ALA A 224 -3.21 16.73 -8.97
N ARG A 225 -3.75 17.48 -8.01
CA ARG A 225 -2.94 18.28 -7.08
C ARG A 225 -2.04 17.40 -6.19
N LEU A 226 -2.54 16.27 -5.71
CA LEU A 226 -1.73 15.31 -4.97
C LEU A 226 -0.55 14.80 -5.81
N ILE A 227 -0.76 14.46 -7.08
CA ILE A 227 0.30 14.03 -8.00
C ILE A 227 1.38 15.11 -8.16
N GLU A 228 0.99 16.40 -8.28
CA GLU A 228 1.94 17.51 -8.33
C GLU A 228 2.77 17.61 -7.05
N VAL A 229 2.12 17.62 -5.89
CA VAL A 229 2.78 17.69 -4.58
C VAL A 229 3.72 16.49 -4.36
N LEU A 230 3.31 15.30 -4.74
CA LEU A 230 4.17 14.11 -4.67
C LEU A 230 5.37 14.22 -5.60
N ASN A 231 5.19 14.69 -6.84
CA ASN A 231 6.31 14.89 -7.76
C ASN A 231 7.32 15.90 -7.23
N GLU A 232 6.87 16.94 -6.53
CA GLU A 232 7.74 17.89 -5.82
C GLU A 232 8.52 17.19 -4.69
N ALA A 233 7.84 16.40 -3.84
CA ALA A 233 8.46 15.64 -2.75
C ALA A 233 9.46 14.58 -3.25
N LEU A 234 9.26 14.04 -4.44
CA LEU A 234 10.12 13.06 -5.11
C LEU A 234 11.26 13.70 -5.92
N THR A 235 11.42 15.03 -5.89
CA THR A 235 12.48 15.71 -6.64
C THR A 235 13.86 15.15 -6.26
N GLY A 236 14.63 14.73 -7.27
CA GLY A 236 15.95 14.12 -7.10
C GLY A 236 15.94 12.60 -6.86
N ILE A 237 14.77 11.98 -6.71
CA ILE A 237 14.63 10.52 -6.63
C ILE A 237 14.33 9.99 -8.05
N PRO A 238 15.12 9.05 -8.59
CA PRO A 238 14.85 8.44 -9.89
C PRO A 238 13.49 7.70 -9.90
N ALA A 239 12.72 7.86 -10.97
CA ALA A 239 11.39 7.25 -11.08
C ALA A 239 11.42 5.70 -11.00
N ASP A 240 12.53 5.07 -11.40
CA ASP A 240 12.73 3.62 -11.31
C ASP A 240 13.08 3.14 -9.89
N GLN A 241 13.24 4.04 -8.92
CA GLN A 241 13.31 3.73 -7.49
C GLN A 241 11.98 3.96 -6.77
N VAL A 242 10.91 4.30 -7.49
CA VAL A 242 9.60 4.59 -6.90
C VAL A 242 8.52 3.73 -7.52
N ARG A 243 7.64 3.21 -6.67
CA ARG A 243 6.36 2.61 -7.06
C ARG A 243 5.23 3.21 -6.23
N ALA A 244 4.05 3.33 -6.80
CA ALA A 244 2.85 3.78 -6.12
C ALA A 244 1.88 2.61 -5.96
N HIS A 245 1.19 2.55 -4.83
CA HIS A 245 0.08 1.64 -4.61
C HIS A 245 -1.21 2.42 -4.43
N VAL A 246 -2.17 2.19 -5.31
CA VAL A 246 -3.55 2.66 -5.18
C VAL A 246 -4.47 1.50 -4.85
N CYS A 247 -5.31 1.66 -3.84
CA CYS A 247 -6.26 0.62 -3.45
C CYS A 247 -7.62 1.20 -3.05
N TYR A 248 -8.62 0.34 -3.11
CA TYR A 248 -9.99 0.66 -2.70
C TYR A 248 -10.25 0.39 -1.21
N GLY A 249 -9.20 0.08 -0.46
CA GLY A 249 -9.24 -0.17 0.97
C GLY A 249 -9.36 -1.64 1.34
N GLY A 250 -8.84 -1.96 2.54
CA GLY A 250 -8.72 -3.34 3.02
C GLY A 250 -9.96 -3.88 3.74
N MET A 251 -11.12 -3.26 3.58
CA MET A 251 -12.34 -3.65 4.27
C MET A 251 -13.14 -4.68 3.47
N LYS A 252 -13.74 -5.65 4.17
CA LYS A 252 -14.71 -6.60 3.59
C LYS A 252 -16.08 -5.89 3.49
N ILE A 253 -16.24 -5.04 2.47
CA ILE A 253 -17.45 -4.26 2.18
C ILE A 253 -17.98 -4.54 0.76
N ALA A 254 -19.05 -3.90 0.36
CA ALA A 254 -19.69 -4.16 -0.93
C ALA A 254 -18.91 -3.59 -2.14
N HIS A 255 -18.05 -2.60 -1.92
CA HIS A 255 -17.23 -1.96 -2.96
C HIS A 255 -18.01 -1.36 -4.14
N THR A 256 -19.33 -1.09 -3.97
CA THR A 256 -20.17 -0.56 -5.04
C THR A 256 -19.93 0.92 -5.35
N GLY A 257 -19.30 1.63 -4.43
CA GLY A 257 -18.98 3.03 -4.55
C GLY A 257 -17.53 3.33 -4.98
N ASP A 258 -16.72 2.31 -5.29
CA ASP A 258 -15.33 2.49 -5.63
C ASP A 258 -15.13 3.31 -6.90
N LEU A 259 -14.08 4.13 -6.89
CA LEU A 259 -13.62 4.86 -8.06
C LEU A 259 -12.91 3.88 -9.01
N MET A 260 -13.38 3.78 -10.24
CA MET A 260 -12.76 2.89 -11.24
C MET A 260 -11.40 3.45 -11.67
N LEU A 261 -10.41 2.57 -11.89
CA LEU A 261 -9.05 2.96 -12.31
C LEU A 261 -9.08 3.85 -13.55
N GLY A 262 -9.96 3.55 -14.52
CA GLY A 262 -10.15 4.36 -15.73
C GLY A 262 -10.53 5.81 -15.50
N GLN A 263 -11.05 6.15 -14.31
CA GLN A 263 -11.44 7.51 -13.96
C GLN A 263 -10.25 8.40 -13.58
N TYR A 264 -9.06 7.82 -13.31
CA TYR A 264 -7.89 8.57 -12.84
C TYR A 264 -6.53 8.04 -13.29
N ILE A 265 -6.47 6.99 -14.10
CA ILE A 265 -5.20 6.39 -14.56
C ILE A 265 -4.34 7.42 -15.32
N ASP A 266 -4.95 8.31 -16.08
CA ASP A 266 -4.27 9.37 -16.81
C ASP A 266 -3.52 10.35 -15.91
N LEU A 267 -4.02 10.57 -14.70
CA LEU A 267 -3.36 11.37 -13.66
C LEU A 267 -2.30 10.54 -12.93
N LEU A 268 -2.61 9.31 -12.57
CA LEU A 268 -1.69 8.41 -11.86
C LEU A 268 -0.42 8.15 -12.68
N LEU A 269 -0.54 8.00 -13.99
CA LEU A 269 0.61 7.80 -14.87
C LEU A 269 1.55 9.02 -14.98
N LYS A 270 1.13 10.21 -14.52
CA LYS A 270 1.96 11.41 -14.41
C LYS A 270 2.84 11.44 -13.16
N LEU A 271 2.60 10.56 -12.20
CA LEU A 271 3.45 10.45 -11.01
C LEU A 271 4.86 10.01 -11.42
N ASN A 272 5.88 10.60 -10.80
CA ASN A 272 7.28 10.24 -10.99
C ASN A 272 7.62 8.92 -10.28
N ALA A 273 6.94 7.85 -10.68
CA ALA A 273 7.08 6.49 -10.17
C ALA A 273 6.93 5.51 -11.33
N ASN A 274 7.88 4.60 -11.51
CA ASN A 274 7.79 3.61 -12.59
C ASN A 274 6.85 2.45 -12.23
N GLY A 275 6.77 2.05 -10.96
CA GLY A 275 5.85 0.99 -10.55
C GLY A 275 4.46 1.52 -10.23
N ILE A 276 3.42 0.87 -10.75
CA ILE A 276 2.01 1.16 -10.45
C ILE A 276 1.34 -0.14 -9.97
N SER A 277 1.09 -0.22 -8.67
CA SER A 277 0.33 -1.29 -8.03
C SER A 277 -1.12 -0.87 -7.84
N TYR A 278 -2.05 -1.73 -8.20
CA TYR A 278 -3.49 -1.44 -8.10
C TYR A 278 -4.30 -2.71 -7.84
N ASP A 279 -5.45 -2.53 -7.16
CA ASP A 279 -6.38 -3.62 -6.90
C ASP A 279 -7.01 -4.11 -8.20
N GLN A 280 -7.04 -5.42 -8.37
CA GLN A 280 -7.73 -6.10 -9.46
C GLN A 280 -8.58 -7.27 -8.93
N ASN A 281 -9.27 -7.03 -7.81
CA ASN A 281 -10.18 -7.99 -7.22
C ASN A 281 -11.38 -8.30 -8.13
N VAL A 282 -12.26 -9.18 -7.69
CA VAL A 282 -13.40 -9.66 -8.49
C VAL A 282 -14.28 -8.53 -9.06
N ARG A 283 -14.38 -7.39 -8.36
CA ARG A 283 -15.18 -6.25 -8.84
C ARG A 283 -14.45 -5.44 -9.91
N HIS A 284 -13.14 -5.37 -9.83
CA HIS A 284 -12.26 -4.57 -10.70
C HIS A 284 -11.53 -5.42 -11.77
N ASP A 285 -11.77 -6.74 -11.81
CA ASP A 285 -11.07 -7.65 -12.72
C ASP A 285 -11.21 -7.25 -14.20
N HIS A 286 -12.32 -6.65 -14.60
CA HIS A 286 -12.55 -6.19 -15.96
C HIS A 286 -11.69 -5.00 -16.38
N GLU A 287 -11.09 -4.25 -15.44
CA GLU A 287 -10.34 -3.02 -15.71
C GLU A 287 -9.02 -3.25 -16.48
N TRP A 288 -8.54 -4.50 -16.60
CA TRP A 288 -7.43 -4.80 -17.51
C TRP A 288 -7.71 -4.36 -18.95
N THR A 289 -8.99 -4.31 -19.36
CA THR A 289 -9.41 -3.88 -20.70
C THR A 289 -9.07 -2.43 -20.99
N LEU A 290 -8.89 -1.61 -19.95
CA LEU A 290 -8.46 -0.20 -20.04
C LEU A 290 -7.16 -0.05 -20.84
N PHE A 291 -6.24 -0.99 -20.70
CA PHE A 291 -4.94 -0.97 -21.37
C PHE A 291 -4.99 -1.37 -22.86
N ARG A 292 -6.17 -1.58 -23.42
CA ARG A 292 -6.36 -1.63 -24.88
C ARG A 292 -6.21 -0.24 -25.51
N ASP A 293 -6.65 0.79 -24.78
CA ASP A 293 -6.71 2.18 -25.26
C ASP A 293 -5.67 3.07 -24.55
N VAL A 294 -5.36 2.80 -23.29
CA VAL A 294 -4.35 3.53 -22.51
C VAL A 294 -2.97 2.99 -22.83
N LYS A 295 -2.14 3.82 -23.47
CA LYS A 295 -0.72 3.49 -23.69
C LYS A 295 0.05 3.67 -22.38
N LEU A 296 0.76 2.61 -21.99
CA LEU A 296 1.67 2.67 -20.85
C LEU A 296 2.91 3.50 -21.25
N PRO A 297 3.24 4.59 -20.53
CA PRO A 297 4.45 5.36 -20.81
C PRO A 297 5.71 4.51 -20.62
N ASP A 298 6.76 4.86 -21.34
CA ASP A 298 8.05 4.18 -21.26
C ASP A 298 8.57 4.13 -19.81
N GLY A 299 9.11 2.99 -19.41
CA GLY A 299 9.63 2.76 -18.08
C GLY A 299 8.57 2.36 -17.04
N LYS A 300 7.28 2.58 -17.30
CA LYS A 300 6.21 2.17 -16.36
C LYS A 300 6.04 0.65 -16.34
N VAL A 301 5.74 0.14 -15.13
CA VAL A 301 5.49 -1.28 -14.85
C VAL A 301 4.20 -1.38 -14.04
N LEU A 302 3.33 -2.28 -14.43
CA LEU A 302 2.06 -2.55 -13.77
C LEU A 302 2.19 -3.73 -12.80
N MET A 303 1.63 -3.57 -11.63
CA MET A 303 1.55 -4.62 -10.60
C MET A 303 0.07 -4.84 -10.24
N PRO A 304 -0.67 -5.60 -11.09
CA PRO A 304 -2.08 -5.90 -10.81
C PRO A 304 -2.21 -6.79 -9.57
N GLY A 305 -3.21 -6.55 -8.75
CA GLY A 305 -3.57 -7.41 -7.65
C GLY A 305 -4.20 -8.72 -8.15
N VAL A 306 -3.42 -9.79 -8.23
CA VAL A 306 -3.92 -11.12 -8.61
C VAL A 306 -4.37 -11.96 -7.43
N LEU A 307 -4.10 -11.48 -6.19
CA LEU A 307 -4.56 -12.07 -4.93
C LEU A 307 -5.43 -11.07 -4.18
N ALA A 308 -6.66 -11.50 -3.86
CA ALA A 308 -7.58 -10.70 -3.07
C ALA A 308 -7.33 -10.84 -1.56
N HIS A 309 -7.31 -9.72 -0.85
CA HIS A 309 -7.18 -9.68 0.61
C HIS A 309 -8.54 -9.70 1.34
N THR A 310 -9.64 -9.67 0.60
CA THR A 310 -11.01 -9.61 1.15
C THR A 310 -11.69 -10.97 1.26
N THR A 311 -11.07 -12.04 0.78
CA THR A 311 -11.61 -13.41 0.79
C THR A 311 -10.56 -14.43 1.21
N ASP A 312 -11.00 -15.47 1.92
CA ASP A 312 -10.17 -16.61 2.31
C ASP A 312 -9.99 -17.64 1.17
N VAL A 313 -10.66 -17.45 0.04
CA VAL A 313 -10.47 -18.32 -1.13
C VAL A 313 -9.07 -18.12 -1.70
N VAL A 314 -8.31 -19.21 -1.82
CA VAL A 314 -7.01 -19.22 -2.48
C VAL A 314 -7.23 -19.28 -3.99
N GLU A 315 -6.76 -18.28 -4.71
CA GLU A 315 -6.89 -18.19 -6.17
C GLU A 315 -6.15 -19.35 -6.85
N HIS A 316 -6.77 -19.95 -7.89
CA HIS A 316 -6.13 -21.03 -8.62
C HIS A 316 -4.96 -20.49 -9.46
N PRO A 317 -3.79 -21.19 -9.53
CA PRO A 317 -2.64 -20.71 -10.29
C PRO A 317 -2.92 -20.42 -11.77
N GLU A 318 -3.79 -21.20 -12.42
CA GLU A 318 -4.18 -20.97 -13.81
C GLU A 318 -4.97 -19.67 -13.99
N LEU A 319 -5.85 -19.31 -13.04
CA LEU A 319 -6.56 -18.02 -13.06
C LEU A 319 -5.57 -16.85 -12.92
N ILE A 320 -4.59 -16.99 -12.03
CA ILE A 320 -3.54 -15.98 -11.85
C ILE A 320 -2.74 -15.85 -13.16
N ALA A 321 -2.33 -16.96 -13.76
CA ALA A 321 -1.61 -16.95 -15.02
C ALA A 321 -2.41 -16.28 -16.15
N GLU A 322 -3.70 -16.58 -16.27
CA GLU A 322 -4.58 -15.98 -17.27
C GLU A 322 -4.64 -14.44 -17.09
N ARG A 323 -4.81 -13.95 -15.85
CA ARG A 323 -4.82 -12.52 -15.53
C ARG A 323 -3.51 -11.84 -15.96
N LEU A 324 -2.37 -12.43 -15.65
CA LEU A 324 -1.05 -11.91 -16.00
C LEU A 324 -0.80 -11.91 -17.51
N VAL A 325 -1.11 -13.02 -18.18
CA VAL A 325 -0.89 -13.19 -19.63
C VAL A 325 -1.75 -12.21 -20.44
N ARG A 326 -3.04 -12.02 -20.08
CA ARG A 326 -3.91 -11.10 -20.81
C ARG A 326 -3.44 -9.64 -20.70
N LEU A 327 -2.94 -9.22 -19.51
CA LEU A 327 -2.37 -7.89 -19.34
C LEU A 327 -1.03 -7.74 -20.07
N ALA A 328 -0.13 -8.72 -19.94
CA ALA A 328 1.18 -8.74 -20.58
C ALA A 328 1.11 -8.64 -22.12
N LYS A 329 0.07 -9.23 -22.73
CA LYS A 329 -0.17 -9.11 -24.19
C LYS A 329 -0.54 -7.70 -24.62
N LEU A 330 -1.05 -6.84 -23.73
CA LEU A 330 -1.40 -5.46 -24.04
C LEU A 330 -0.25 -4.48 -23.79
N VAL A 331 0.47 -4.66 -22.67
CA VAL A 331 1.45 -3.68 -22.21
C VAL A 331 2.90 -4.11 -22.36
N GLY A 332 3.16 -5.34 -22.84
CA GLY A 332 4.50 -5.96 -22.86
C GLY A 332 4.73 -6.78 -21.59
N ARG A 333 5.27 -8.00 -21.75
CA ARG A 333 5.48 -8.96 -20.66
C ARG A 333 6.46 -8.44 -19.61
N GLU A 334 7.45 -7.68 -20.03
CA GLU A 334 8.45 -7.05 -19.18
C GLU A 334 7.89 -5.92 -18.29
N ASN A 335 6.68 -5.47 -18.58
CA ASN A 335 5.99 -4.39 -17.87
C ASN A 335 4.93 -4.90 -16.88
N VAL A 336 4.92 -6.20 -16.57
CA VAL A 336 3.95 -6.79 -15.64
C VAL A 336 4.68 -7.54 -14.53
N ILE A 337 4.33 -7.25 -13.30
CA ILE A 337 4.77 -7.97 -12.08
C ILE A 337 3.52 -8.45 -11.37
N ALA A 338 3.48 -9.73 -10.96
CA ALA A 338 2.35 -10.24 -10.17
C ALA A 338 2.34 -9.58 -8.79
N GLY A 339 1.19 -9.04 -8.38
CA GLY A 339 1.02 -8.32 -7.12
C GLY A 339 -0.18 -8.80 -6.30
N THR A 340 -0.41 -8.17 -5.16
CA THR A 340 -1.60 -8.35 -4.33
C THR A 340 -2.47 -7.10 -4.37
N ASP A 341 -3.78 -7.23 -4.16
CA ASP A 341 -4.68 -6.08 -4.07
C ASP A 341 -4.28 -5.13 -2.93
N CYS A 342 -3.88 -5.67 -1.79
CA CYS A 342 -3.37 -4.94 -0.64
C CYS A 342 -2.52 -5.87 0.23
N GLY A 343 -2.01 -5.40 1.37
CA GLY A 343 -1.32 -6.25 2.34
C GLY A 343 -2.24 -7.35 2.90
N LEU A 344 -1.74 -8.58 3.03
CA LEU A 344 -2.52 -9.72 3.51
C LEU A 344 -2.43 -9.89 5.04
N GLY A 345 -1.38 -9.35 5.68
CA GLY A 345 -1.17 -9.45 7.12
C GLY A 345 -2.24 -8.73 7.94
N GLY A 346 -2.74 -9.40 8.98
CA GLY A 346 -3.80 -8.88 9.85
C GLY A 346 -5.21 -8.84 9.21
N ARG A 347 -5.36 -9.31 7.98
CA ARG A 347 -6.63 -9.38 7.24
C ARG A 347 -7.08 -10.79 6.95
N LEU A 348 -6.14 -11.68 6.69
CA LEU A 348 -6.35 -13.10 6.46
C LEU A 348 -5.66 -13.91 7.55
N HIS A 349 -6.14 -15.13 7.74
CA HIS A 349 -5.39 -16.08 8.56
C HIS A 349 -3.99 -16.30 7.96
N PRO A 350 -2.91 -16.37 8.76
CA PRO A 350 -1.55 -16.52 8.24
C PRO A 350 -1.37 -17.68 7.26
N GLU A 351 -1.93 -18.84 7.55
CA GLU A 351 -1.86 -20.01 6.65
C GLU A 351 -2.50 -19.74 5.28
N ILE A 352 -3.65 -19.05 5.26
CA ILE A 352 -4.33 -18.68 4.02
C ILE A 352 -3.52 -17.66 3.23
N ALA A 353 -2.97 -16.65 3.90
CA ALA A 353 -2.12 -15.66 3.25
C ALA A 353 -0.91 -16.31 2.58
N TRP A 354 -0.23 -17.24 3.26
CA TRP A 354 0.91 -17.96 2.69
C TRP A 354 0.51 -18.91 1.56
N ALA A 355 -0.61 -19.61 1.66
CA ALA A 355 -1.15 -20.41 0.57
C ALA A 355 -1.46 -19.58 -0.69
N LYS A 356 -2.00 -18.37 -0.53
CA LYS A 356 -2.21 -17.43 -1.63
C LYS A 356 -0.89 -17.02 -2.29
N PHE A 357 0.14 -16.64 -1.52
CA PHE A 357 1.45 -16.31 -2.08
C PHE A 357 2.08 -17.49 -2.85
N GLN A 358 1.95 -18.71 -2.32
CA GLN A 358 2.41 -19.89 -3.03
C GLN A 358 1.67 -20.09 -4.37
N SER A 359 0.35 -19.89 -4.37
CA SER A 359 -0.46 -19.94 -5.59
C SER A 359 -0.04 -18.83 -6.59
N MET A 360 0.31 -17.64 -6.11
CA MET A 360 0.81 -16.55 -6.96
C MET A 360 2.13 -16.91 -7.63
N ALA A 361 3.09 -17.48 -6.88
CA ALA A 361 4.36 -17.90 -7.43
C ALA A 361 4.17 -19.00 -8.53
N GLN A 362 3.27 -19.95 -8.28
CA GLN A 362 2.91 -20.97 -9.26
C GLN A 362 2.24 -20.37 -10.51
N GLY A 363 1.32 -19.43 -10.33
CA GLY A 363 0.63 -18.73 -11.43
C GLY A 363 1.59 -17.88 -12.27
N ALA A 364 2.51 -17.16 -11.62
CA ALA A 364 3.56 -16.41 -12.32
C ALA A 364 4.47 -17.31 -13.15
N ALA A 365 4.84 -18.49 -12.63
CA ALA A 365 5.61 -19.49 -13.36
C ALA A 365 4.84 -20.05 -14.59
N LEU A 366 3.52 -20.26 -14.47
CA LEU A 366 2.66 -20.65 -15.60
C LEU A 366 2.60 -19.54 -16.66
N ALA A 367 2.39 -18.30 -16.25
CA ALA A 367 2.38 -17.12 -17.14
C ALA A 367 3.73 -16.98 -17.86
N THR A 368 4.84 -17.18 -17.16
CA THR A 368 6.19 -17.15 -17.72
C THR A 368 6.35 -18.16 -18.84
N ARG A 369 5.97 -19.42 -18.62
CA ARG A 369 6.02 -20.44 -19.66
C ARG A 369 5.22 -20.05 -20.90
N THR A 370 4.04 -19.47 -20.70
CA THR A 370 3.19 -19.01 -21.80
C THR A 370 3.79 -17.83 -22.57
N LEU A 371 4.50 -16.91 -21.90
CA LEU A 371 4.98 -15.67 -22.50
C LEU A 371 6.40 -15.76 -23.09
N TRP A 372 7.25 -16.66 -22.58
CA TRP A 372 8.64 -16.80 -23.04
C TRP A 372 8.93 -18.05 -23.87
N ASN A 373 8.08 -19.10 -23.76
CA ASN A 373 8.26 -20.33 -24.52
C ASN A 373 7.25 -20.47 -25.69
N ALA A 374 6.48 -19.41 -25.98
CA ALA A 374 5.50 -19.37 -27.08
C ALA A 374 6.16 -19.00 -28.42
#